data_f908c3eac0ba85af8031bb890534700d
#
_entry.id   f908c3eac0ba85af8031bb890534700d
#
_cell.length_a   1.000
_cell.length_b   1.000
_cell.length_c   1.000
_cell.angle_alpha   90.00
_cell.angle_beta   90.00
_cell.angle_gamma   90.00
#
_symmetry.space_group_name_H-M   'P 1'
#
loop_
_entity.id
_entity.type
_entity.pdbx_description
1 polymer ?
#
loop_
_entity_poly.entity_id
_entity_poly.type
_entity_poly.pdbx_seq_one_letter_code
_entity_poly.pdbx_strand_id
1 'polypeptide(L)'
;MVYDRMKQTVLDHQLIEDGDGIVVGLSGGPDSVCLLHTLYRLSKEKKLKIYAVHLNHMIRGLDAFLDSLYVMKLCQSLYIPCFIRTIDVPKYCQENKLGLEDGARRLRYQVFSEVRDRLGAKKIAIGHNKNDQAETILMRIMRGTGLQGLRGIEYKRKDGVIRPILDIDRESIETYCMEHKLLPRIDSSNLEPIYSRNKIRLKILPYMKSEFNDNIVESIVRMGDSLRVDSDYINFQVDKIAEYAVKTYKDGSYIFVDYIKDAHPAIKTRIVIKAIRNLLGNVTSIEKKHIDEVLDLMPGEKRYKKIDLPRGLHAYRFADYILMSQKEIKVEDVEYDYKINPGTDQYIEEIDKTLKTRLISQNDFDRSNFKSGKQYLDFDKIKGHIRLRNRRQGDKIKLLGGTKKVKDLFIGLKVPREERSFVPFVVNNDTVVSIYGYRINVDYKVDDDTKRILEISID
;
A
#
# COMPACT_ATOMS: atom_id res chain seq x y z
N MET A 1 -12.47 -19.96 34.28
CA MET A 1 -11.99 -18.60 33.98
C MET A 1 -11.16 -18.55 32.66
N VAL A 2 -9.96 -19.15 32.55
CA VAL A 2 -9.12 -19.11 31.32
C VAL A 2 -9.80 -19.77 30.12
N TYR A 3 -10.37 -20.96 30.31
CA TYR A 3 -11.08 -21.68 29.24
C TYR A 3 -12.28 -20.90 28.70
N ASP A 4 -13.08 -20.33 29.57
CA ASP A 4 -14.29 -19.57 29.19
C ASP A 4 -13.90 -18.29 28.46
N ARG A 5 -12.81 -17.60 28.91
CA ARG A 5 -12.29 -16.42 28.18
C ARG A 5 -11.77 -16.78 26.80
N MET A 6 -11.01 -17.89 26.67
CA MET A 6 -10.57 -18.38 25.36
C MET A 6 -11.75 -18.70 24.45
N LYS A 7 -12.78 -19.35 24.99
CA LYS A 7 -14.00 -19.68 24.24
C LYS A 7 -14.72 -18.42 23.77
N GLN A 8 -14.79 -17.38 24.62
CA GLN A 8 -15.35 -16.09 24.25
C GLN A 8 -14.55 -15.42 23.14
N THR A 9 -13.20 -15.37 23.23
CA THR A 9 -12.31 -14.84 22.18
C THR A 9 -12.52 -15.57 20.86
N VAL A 10 -12.67 -16.89 20.88
CA VAL A 10 -12.96 -17.71 19.69
C VAL A 10 -14.27 -17.30 19.04
N LEU A 11 -15.33 -17.04 19.83
CA LEU A 11 -16.64 -16.63 19.35
C LEU A 11 -16.63 -15.20 18.80
N ASP A 12 -16.13 -14.24 19.58
CA ASP A 12 -16.14 -12.81 19.23
C ASP A 12 -15.38 -12.53 17.92
N HIS A 13 -14.29 -13.27 17.71
CA HIS A 13 -13.43 -13.10 16.52
C HIS A 13 -13.62 -14.19 15.45
N GLN A 14 -14.59 -15.06 15.61
CA GLN A 14 -14.90 -16.15 14.65
C GLN A 14 -13.64 -16.93 14.23
N LEU A 15 -12.84 -17.35 15.22
CA LEU A 15 -11.55 -17.97 14.99
C LEU A 15 -11.64 -19.43 14.54
N ILE A 16 -12.63 -20.16 15.06
CA ILE A 16 -12.75 -21.62 14.91
C ILE A 16 -14.19 -21.99 14.54
N GLU A 17 -14.33 -22.78 13.49
CA GLU A 17 -15.58 -23.36 13.03
C GLU A 17 -15.67 -24.84 13.43
N ASP A 18 -16.88 -25.39 13.47
CA ASP A 18 -17.07 -26.83 13.72
C ASP A 18 -16.43 -27.67 12.58
N GLY A 19 -15.71 -28.71 12.94
CA GLY A 19 -14.99 -29.56 11.97
C GLY A 19 -13.63 -29.07 11.55
N ASP A 20 -13.15 -27.93 12.08
CA ASP A 20 -11.83 -27.40 11.70
C ASP A 20 -10.68 -28.34 12.14
N GLY A 21 -9.71 -28.50 11.23
CA GLY A 21 -8.37 -29.01 11.55
C GLY A 21 -7.48 -27.86 12.01
N ILE A 22 -6.84 -27.98 13.17
CA ILE A 22 -6.03 -26.94 13.80
C ILE A 22 -4.62 -27.48 14.10
N VAL A 23 -3.61 -26.84 13.54
CA VAL A 23 -2.20 -27.05 13.88
C VAL A 23 -1.80 -26.10 14.99
N VAL A 24 -1.39 -26.62 16.14
CA VAL A 24 -0.96 -25.85 17.31
C VAL A 24 0.56 -25.77 17.35
N GLY A 25 1.11 -24.56 17.31
CA GLY A 25 2.54 -24.34 17.54
C GLY A 25 2.87 -24.52 19.03
N LEU A 26 3.52 -25.62 19.39
CA LEU A 26 3.79 -26.04 20.77
C LEU A 26 5.27 -25.92 21.08
N SER A 27 5.67 -24.88 21.81
CA SER A 27 7.07 -24.68 22.26
C SER A 27 7.42 -25.44 23.54
N GLY A 28 6.43 -25.85 24.33
CA GLY A 28 6.59 -26.41 25.68
C GLY A 28 6.48 -25.38 26.80
N GLY A 29 6.50 -24.08 26.48
CA GLY A 29 6.27 -23.00 27.44
C GLY A 29 4.79 -22.82 27.81
N PRO A 30 4.49 -22.07 28.93
CA PRO A 30 3.16 -21.99 29.52
C PRO A 30 2.08 -21.55 28.54
N ASP A 31 2.33 -20.55 27.71
CA ASP A 31 1.37 -20.02 26.75
C ASP A 31 0.94 -21.08 25.71
N SER A 32 1.91 -21.79 25.14
CA SER A 32 1.63 -22.82 24.14
C SER A 32 0.97 -24.07 24.73
N VAL A 33 1.30 -24.42 25.96
CA VAL A 33 0.72 -25.54 26.72
C VAL A 33 -0.71 -25.24 27.11
N CYS A 34 -0.97 -24.04 27.65
CA CYS A 34 -2.31 -23.55 27.97
C CYS A 34 -3.20 -23.56 26.69
N LEU A 35 -2.68 -23.02 25.58
CA LEU A 35 -3.38 -23.02 24.29
C LEU A 35 -3.74 -24.46 23.85
N LEU A 36 -2.79 -25.39 23.87
CA LEU A 36 -3.04 -26.77 23.48
C LEU A 36 -4.14 -27.41 24.35
N HIS A 37 -4.01 -27.25 25.68
CA HIS A 37 -4.93 -27.85 26.63
C HIS A 37 -6.35 -27.25 26.53
N THR A 38 -6.47 -25.92 26.36
CA THR A 38 -7.77 -25.26 26.17
C THR A 38 -8.44 -25.66 24.86
N LEU A 39 -7.68 -25.79 23.77
CA LEU A 39 -8.20 -26.29 22.48
C LEU A 39 -8.58 -27.78 22.58
N TYR A 40 -7.83 -28.61 23.30
CA TYR A 40 -8.20 -29.97 23.58
C TYR A 40 -9.54 -30.06 24.35
N ARG A 41 -9.78 -29.21 25.33
CA ARG A 41 -11.09 -29.12 26.00
C ARG A 41 -12.19 -28.72 25.02
N LEU A 42 -11.94 -27.72 24.17
CA LEU A 42 -12.89 -27.27 23.16
C LEU A 42 -13.21 -28.35 22.14
N SER A 43 -12.25 -29.24 21.79
CA SER A 43 -12.48 -30.35 20.88
C SER A 43 -13.45 -31.43 21.38
N LYS A 44 -13.71 -31.45 22.68
CA LYS A 44 -14.76 -32.31 23.27
C LYS A 44 -16.17 -31.75 23.09
N GLU A 45 -16.26 -30.43 22.91
CA GLU A 45 -17.54 -29.75 22.66
C GLU A 45 -17.84 -29.56 21.18
N LYS A 46 -16.75 -29.42 20.34
CA LYS A 46 -16.82 -29.22 18.90
C LYS A 46 -16.05 -30.33 18.18
N LYS A 47 -16.44 -30.66 16.96
CA LYS A 47 -15.77 -31.69 16.14
C LYS A 47 -14.43 -31.18 15.58
N LEU A 48 -13.43 -30.86 16.43
CA LEU A 48 -12.15 -30.36 16.01
C LEU A 48 -11.12 -31.46 15.87
N LYS A 49 -10.21 -31.33 14.89
CA LYS A 49 -9.02 -32.16 14.73
C LYS A 49 -7.81 -31.34 15.14
N ILE A 50 -7.16 -31.69 16.25
CA ILE A 50 -6.02 -30.96 16.79
C ILE A 50 -4.74 -31.73 16.51
N TYR A 51 -3.74 -31.01 16.02
CA TYR A 51 -2.39 -31.48 15.72
C TYR A 51 -1.38 -30.56 16.40
N ALA A 52 -0.39 -31.11 17.08
CA ALA A 52 0.68 -30.32 17.67
C ALA A 52 1.94 -30.35 16.80
N VAL A 53 2.61 -29.22 16.68
CA VAL A 53 3.90 -29.11 16.00
C VAL A 53 4.91 -28.45 16.91
N HIS A 54 6.00 -29.15 17.19
CA HIS A 54 7.14 -28.64 17.94
C HIS A 54 8.35 -28.47 17.02
N LEU A 55 9.01 -27.31 17.10
CA LEU A 55 10.22 -27.01 16.37
C LEU A 55 11.41 -26.92 17.32
N ASN A 56 12.36 -27.85 17.20
CA ASN A 56 13.64 -27.76 17.84
C ASN A 56 14.59 -26.93 16.96
N HIS A 57 14.99 -25.77 17.47
CA HIS A 57 15.81 -24.80 16.73
C HIS A 57 17.32 -25.09 16.75
N MET A 58 17.77 -26.13 17.43
CA MET A 58 19.18 -26.53 17.65
C MET A 58 20.05 -25.43 18.30
N ILE A 59 19.44 -24.53 19.09
CA ILE A 59 20.15 -23.41 19.71
C ILE A 59 20.62 -23.79 21.13
N ARG A 60 19.84 -24.61 21.87
CA ARG A 60 20.03 -24.84 23.32
C ARG A 60 20.46 -26.28 23.67
N GLY A 61 20.96 -27.05 22.73
CA GLY A 61 21.48 -28.38 22.96
C GLY A 61 20.54 -29.31 23.74
N LEU A 62 20.96 -29.74 24.95
CA LEU A 62 20.20 -30.66 25.79
C LEU A 62 18.84 -30.13 26.22
N ASP A 63 18.71 -28.83 26.52
CA ASP A 63 17.42 -28.23 26.92
C ASP A 63 16.37 -28.32 25.80
N ALA A 64 16.76 -28.07 24.57
CA ALA A 64 15.87 -28.21 23.40
C ALA A 64 15.44 -29.69 23.20
N PHE A 65 16.27 -30.67 23.53
CA PHE A 65 15.89 -32.07 23.52
C PHE A 65 14.88 -32.39 24.62
N LEU A 66 15.11 -31.90 25.86
CA LEU A 66 14.19 -32.07 26.98
C LEU A 66 12.84 -31.41 26.72
N ASP A 67 12.81 -30.27 26.04
CA ASP A 67 11.57 -29.62 25.61
C ASP A 67 10.78 -30.50 24.64
N SER A 68 11.47 -31.13 23.69
CA SER A 68 10.88 -32.07 22.74
C SER A 68 10.28 -33.29 23.43
N LEU A 69 10.99 -33.86 24.43
CA LEU A 69 10.48 -34.97 25.23
C LEU A 69 9.24 -34.60 26.04
N TYR A 70 9.25 -33.44 26.66
CA TYR A 70 8.10 -32.91 27.40
C TYR A 70 6.88 -32.78 26.51
N VAL A 71 7.06 -32.15 25.34
CA VAL A 71 5.99 -31.96 24.34
C VAL A 71 5.40 -33.30 23.88
N MET A 72 6.25 -34.29 23.60
CA MET A 72 5.80 -35.65 23.22
C MET A 72 4.95 -36.28 24.31
N LYS A 73 5.41 -36.24 25.57
CA LYS A 73 4.68 -36.83 26.69
C LYS A 73 3.33 -36.16 26.91
N LEU A 74 3.30 -34.81 26.84
CA LEU A 74 2.05 -34.05 26.96
C LEU A 74 1.05 -34.42 25.85
N CYS A 75 1.50 -34.44 24.59
CA CYS A 75 0.63 -34.81 23.47
C CYS A 75 0.13 -36.26 23.57
N GLN A 76 0.98 -37.19 24.01
CA GLN A 76 0.60 -38.59 24.25
C GLN A 76 -0.48 -38.70 25.32
N SER A 77 -0.37 -37.98 26.43
CA SER A 77 -1.37 -37.97 27.51
C SER A 77 -2.71 -37.41 27.08
N LEU A 78 -2.73 -36.53 26.06
CA LEU A 78 -3.95 -35.93 25.50
C LEU A 78 -4.43 -36.64 24.21
N TYR A 79 -3.77 -37.71 23.76
CA TYR A 79 -4.05 -38.41 22.51
C TYR A 79 -4.04 -37.47 21.29
N ILE A 80 -3.13 -36.48 21.27
CA ILE A 80 -2.96 -35.51 20.17
C ILE A 80 -1.78 -35.91 19.31
N PRO A 81 -1.93 -36.08 17.97
CA PRO A 81 -0.80 -36.29 17.07
C PRO A 81 0.20 -35.15 17.16
N CYS A 82 1.49 -35.52 17.38
CA CYS A 82 2.57 -34.54 17.56
C CYS A 82 3.65 -34.72 16.48
N PHE A 83 4.00 -33.62 15.81
CA PHE A 83 5.03 -33.54 14.79
C PHE A 83 6.23 -32.75 15.32
N ILE A 84 7.37 -33.42 15.47
CA ILE A 84 8.62 -32.76 15.87
C ILE A 84 9.47 -32.54 14.63
N ARG A 85 9.99 -31.33 14.48
CA ARG A 85 10.94 -30.93 13.45
C ARG A 85 12.18 -30.34 14.11
N THR A 86 13.34 -30.81 13.65
CA THR A 86 14.63 -30.26 14.07
C THR A 86 15.26 -29.54 12.90
N ILE A 87 15.60 -28.26 13.10
CA ILE A 87 16.18 -27.39 12.06
C ILE A 87 17.33 -26.58 12.68
N ASP A 88 18.48 -26.58 12.01
CA ASP A 88 19.63 -25.75 12.36
C ASP A 88 19.33 -24.27 11.98
N VAL A 89 18.72 -23.55 12.90
CA VAL A 89 18.38 -22.14 12.73
C VAL A 89 19.61 -21.25 12.63
N PRO A 90 20.68 -21.42 13.43
CA PRO A 90 21.92 -20.67 13.27
C PRO A 90 22.51 -20.75 11.86
N LYS A 91 22.59 -21.93 11.30
CA LYS A 91 23.08 -22.14 9.94
C LYS A 91 22.19 -21.46 8.90
N TYR A 92 20.88 -21.64 9.00
CA TYR A 92 19.92 -20.96 8.12
C TYR A 92 20.05 -19.43 8.17
N CYS A 93 20.22 -18.85 9.35
CA CYS A 93 20.38 -17.41 9.53
C CYS A 93 21.68 -16.90 8.89
N GLN A 94 22.77 -17.64 9.02
CA GLN A 94 24.06 -17.30 8.40
C GLN A 94 23.96 -17.30 6.87
N GLU A 95 23.36 -18.34 6.29
CA GLU A 95 23.20 -18.48 4.84
C GLU A 95 22.29 -17.39 4.22
N ASN A 96 21.27 -16.98 4.96
CA ASN A 96 20.27 -16.00 4.49
C ASN A 96 20.48 -14.56 4.99
N LYS A 97 21.58 -14.29 5.73
CA LYS A 97 21.91 -12.98 6.32
C LYS A 97 20.77 -12.41 7.17
N LEU A 98 20.17 -13.25 8.02
CA LEU A 98 19.05 -12.90 8.88
C LEU A 98 19.49 -12.87 10.35
N GLY A 99 18.81 -12.03 11.16
CA GLY A 99 18.90 -12.14 12.61
C GLY A 99 18.26 -13.44 13.11
N LEU A 100 18.74 -13.95 14.24
CA LEU A 100 18.32 -15.25 14.79
C LEU A 100 16.79 -15.30 15.07
N GLU A 101 16.21 -14.21 15.59
CA GLU A 101 14.78 -14.11 15.86
C GLU A 101 13.95 -14.15 14.56
N ASP A 102 14.36 -13.40 13.54
CA ASP A 102 13.66 -13.35 12.25
C ASP A 102 13.77 -14.70 11.50
N GLY A 103 14.94 -15.33 11.50
CA GLY A 103 15.15 -16.64 10.89
C GLY A 103 14.34 -17.73 11.58
N ALA A 104 14.40 -17.79 12.91
CA ALA A 104 13.60 -18.72 13.71
C ALA A 104 12.10 -18.54 13.47
N ARG A 105 11.64 -17.28 13.38
CA ARG A 105 10.24 -16.96 13.08
C ARG A 105 9.83 -17.42 11.68
N ARG A 106 10.62 -17.16 10.65
CA ARG A 106 10.34 -17.60 9.26
C ARG A 106 10.22 -19.10 9.15
N LEU A 107 11.21 -19.84 9.65
CA LEU A 107 11.21 -21.29 9.64
C LEU A 107 10.04 -21.89 10.42
N ARG A 108 9.70 -21.28 11.55
CA ARG A 108 8.53 -21.71 12.35
C ARG A 108 7.23 -21.66 11.55
N TYR A 109 6.95 -20.53 10.90
CA TYR A 109 5.73 -20.40 10.09
C TYR A 109 5.76 -21.29 8.85
N GLN A 110 6.93 -21.48 8.24
CA GLN A 110 7.09 -22.41 7.13
C GLN A 110 6.71 -23.83 7.54
N VAL A 111 7.31 -24.35 8.62
CA VAL A 111 7.00 -25.70 9.14
C VAL A 111 5.52 -25.85 9.50
N PHE A 112 4.94 -24.84 10.16
CA PHE A 112 3.52 -24.90 10.52
C PHE A 112 2.61 -24.94 9.28
N SER A 113 2.96 -24.19 8.24
CA SER A 113 2.21 -24.20 6.98
C SER A 113 2.36 -25.54 6.25
N GLU A 114 3.56 -26.08 6.16
CA GLU A 114 3.81 -27.41 5.55
C GLU A 114 2.99 -28.53 6.23
N VAL A 115 2.99 -28.54 7.57
CA VAL A 115 2.22 -29.54 8.33
C VAL A 115 0.72 -29.31 8.15
N ARG A 116 0.25 -28.06 8.22
CA ARG A 116 -1.15 -27.71 7.97
C ARG A 116 -1.63 -28.22 6.62
N ASP A 117 -0.87 -27.91 5.57
CA ASP A 117 -1.25 -28.24 4.19
C ASP A 117 -1.21 -29.77 3.97
N ARG A 118 -0.22 -30.47 4.52
CA ARG A 118 -0.11 -31.94 4.46
C ARG A 118 -1.29 -32.65 5.15
N LEU A 119 -1.82 -32.07 6.23
CA LEU A 119 -2.92 -32.66 7.00
C LEU A 119 -4.29 -32.17 6.52
N GLY A 120 -4.37 -31.28 5.55
CA GLY A 120 -5.61 -30.62 5.12
C GLY A 120 -6.26 -29.80 6.24
N ALA A 121 -5.47 -29.32 7.20
CA ALA A 121 -5.94 -28.45 8.27
C ALA A 121 -6.14 -27.02 7.76
N LYS A 122 -7.06 -26.27 8.39
CA LYS A 122 -7.38 -24.90 7.95
C LYS A 122 -6.70 -23.82 8.77
N LYS A 123 -6.37 -24.11 10.03
CA LYS A 123 -5.92 -23.12 11.01
C LYS A 123 -4.57 -23.48 11.61
N ILE A 124 -3.81 -22.44 11.97
CA ILE A 124 -2.57 -22.54 12.76
C ILE A 124 -2.79 -21.72 14.05
N ALA A 125 -2.82 -22.34 15.21
CA ALA A 125 -2.99 -21.66 16.49
C ALA A 125 -1.64 -21.37 17.16
N ILE A 126 -1.46 -20.11 17.58
CA ILE A 126 -0.22 -19.63 18.22
C ILE A 126 -0.55 -19.04 19.59
N GLY A 127 0.24 -19.40 20.60
CA GLY A 127 0.08 -18.98 21.98
C GLY A 127 0.59 -17.57 22.28
N HIS A 128 0.08 -16.55 21.57
CA HIS A 128 0.27 -15.16 21.99
C HIS A 128 -0.78 -14.79 23.02
N ASN A 129 -0.36 -14.05 24.07
CA ASN A 129 -1.19 -13.64 25.18
C ASN A 129 -1.36 -12.11 25.26
N LYS A 130 -2.10 -11.63 26.26
CA LYS A 130 -2.38 -10.19 26.47
C LYS A 130 -1.10 -9.37 26.71
N ASN A 131 -0.12 -9.92 27.43
CA ASN A 131 1.16 -9.24 27.66
C ASN A 131 1.95 -9.09 26.35
N ASP A 132 1.94 -10.11 25.48
CA ASP A 132 2.53 -10.02 24.14
C ASP A 132 1.90 -8.91 23.29
N GLN A 133 0.59 -8.68 23.45
CA GLN A 133 -0.13 -7.60 22.80
C GLN A 133 0.41 -6.23 23.26
N ALA A 134 0.49 -6.00 24.57
CA ALA A 134 1.02 -4.77 25.14
C ALA A 134 2.48 -4.53 24.72
N GLU A 135 3.35 -5.57 24.81
CA GLU A 135 4.73 -5.51 24.35
C GLU A 135 4.83 -5.09 22.89
N THR A 136 4.00 -5.68 22.03
CA THR A 136 4.00 -5.39 20.60
C THR A 136 3.55 -3.96 20.30
N ILE A 137 2.53 -3.46 20.98
CA ILE A 137 2.06 -2.07 20.84
C ILE A 137 3.17 -1.10 21.26
N LEU A 138 3.81 -1.31 22.42
CA LEU A 138 4.92 -0.48 22.89
C LEU A 138 6.12 -0.49 21.92
N MET A 139 6.51 -1.67 21.41
CA MET A 139 7.56 -1.76 20.40
C MET A 139 7.24 -0.95 19.14
N ARG A 140 5.98 -0.94 18.73
CA ARG A 140 5.53 -0.20 17.55
C ARG A 140 5.47 1.30 17.80
N ILE A 141 5.07 1.75 19.00
CA ILE A 141 5.15 3.15 19.42
C ILE A 141 6.58 3.66 19.34
N MET A 142 7.54 2.90 19.88
CA MET A 142 8.97 3.26 19.83
C MET A 142 9.54 3.35 18.42
N ARG A 143 8.93 2.68 17.45
CA ARG A 143 9.30 2.71 16.03
C ARG A 143 8.55 3.77 15.22
N GLY A 144 7.70 4.57 15.85
CA GLY A 144 6.95 5.65 15.16
C GLY A 144 5.86 5.13 14.23
N THR A 145 5.11 4.11 14.64
CA THR A 145 4.04 3.55 13.80
C THR A 145 2.79 4.43 13.79
N GLY A 146 2.04 4.38 12.68
CA GLY A 146 0.70 4.97 12.60
C GLY A 146 -0.40 4.03 13.13
N LEU A 147 -1.66 4.46 12.96
CA LEU A 147 -2.87 3.80 13.47
C LEU A 147 -2.89 2.27 13.20
N GLN A 148 -2.53 1.85 11.99
CA GLN A 148 -2.52 0.41 11.65
C GLN A 148 -1.56 -0.42 12.52
N GLY A 149 -0.41 0.13 12.87
CA GLY A 149 0.54 -0.57 13.73
C GLY A 149 0.10 -0.63 15.18
N LEU A 150 -0.57 0.41 15.70
CA LEU A 150 -1.06 0.48 17.08
C LEU A 150 -2.18 -0.51 17.40
N ARG A 151 -2.81 -1.13 16.40
CA ARG A 151 -3.76 -2.25 16.57
C ARG A 151 -3.13 -3.48 17.25
N GLY A 152 -1.81 -3.52 17.36
CA GLY A 152 -1.08 -4.65 17.93
C GLY A 152 -1.14 -5.92 17.09
N ILE A 153 -1.22 -7.07 17.75
CA ILE A 153 -1.30 -8.40 17.14
C ILE A 153 -2.75 -8.67 16.70
N GLU A 154 -2.95 -9.21 15.51
CA GLU A 154 -4.28 -9.57 15.00
C GLU A 154 -4.73 -10.92 15.58
N TYR A 155 -6.00 -11.07 15.93
CA TYR A 155 -6.58 -12.34 16.38
C TYR A 155 -6.55 -13.40 15.28
N LYS A 156 -6.82 -13.00 14.04
CA LYS A 156 -6.85 -13.86 12.85
C LYS A 156 -6.10 -13.21 11.70
N ARG A 157 -5.22 -13.97 11.02
CA ARG A 157 -4.55 -13.54 9.80
C ARG A 157 -5.19 -14.19 8.58
N LYS A 158 -5.00 -13.59 7.42
CA LYS A 158 -5.53 -14.11 6.14
C LYS A 158 -4.99 -15.49 5.75
N ASP A 159 -3.81 -15.85 6.22
CA ASP A 159 -3.16 -17.15 6.00
C ASP A 159 -3.61 -18.26 6.99
N GLY A 160 -4.66 -18.00 7.76
CA GLY A 160 -5.26 -18.98 8.67
C GLY A 160 -4.60 -19.04 10.07
N VAL A 161 -3.66 -18.16 10.38
CA VAL A 161 -3.08 -18.08 11.74
C VAL A 161 -4.08 -17.43 12.69
N ILE A 162 -4.34 -18.09 13.84
CA ILE A 162 -5.25 -17.64 14.90
C ILE A 162 -4.57 -17.56 16.26
N ARG A 163 -5.11 -16.75 17.18
CA ARG A 163 -4.57 -16.52 18.52
C ARG A 163 -5.66 -16.55 19.59
N PRO A 164 -6.12 -17.74 19.95
CA PRO A 164 -7.29 -17.92 20.83
C PRO A 164 -7.09 -17.39 22.24
N ILE A 165 -5.85 -17.28 22.74
CA ILE A 165 -5.54 -16.84 24.11
C ILE A 165 -5.00 -15.39 24.19
N LEU A 166 -5.22 -14.58 23.12
CA LEU A 166 -4.67 -13.22 23.05
C LEU A 166 -5.25 -12.27 24.13
N ASP A 167 -6.44 -12.56 24.65
CA ASP A 167 -7.11 -11.79 25.69
C ASP A 167 -6.79 -12.25 27.13
N ILE A 168 -5.95 -13.28 27.27
CA ILE A 168 -5.62 -13.87 28.56
C ILE A 168 -4.26 -13.36 28.99
N ASP A 169 -4.16 -12.86 30.19
CA ASP A 169 -2.90 -12.41 30.76
C ASP A 169 -2.02 -13.59 31.18
N ARG A 170 -0.72 -13.30 31.31
CA ARG A 170 0.29 -14.32 31.60
C ARG A 170 0.11 -14.98 32.95
N GLU A 171 -0.28 -14.23 33.97
CA GLU A 171 -0.48 -14.72 35.34
C GLU A 171 -1.63 -15.74 35.36
N SER A 172 -2.74 -15.44 34.70
CA SER A 172 -3.87 -16.36 34.55
C SER A 172 -3.47 -17.65 33.80
N ILE A 173 -2.60 -17.55 32.76
CA ILE A 173 -2.09 -18.71 32.02
C ILE A 173 -1.23 -19.61 32.94
N GLU A 174 -0.33 -19.01 33.72
CA GLU A 174 0.54 -19.73 34.63
C GLU A 174 -0.26 -20.44 35.72
N THR A 175 -1.25 -19.74 36.30
CA THR A 175 -2.20 -20.29 37.29
C THR A 175 -2.99 -21.46 36.70
N TYR A 176 -3.51 -21.31 35.46
CA TYR A 176 -4.22 -22.38 34.77
C TYR A 176 -3.35 -23.62 34.57
N CYS A 177 -2.08 -23.44 34.18
CA CYS A 177 -1.17 -24.56 34.01
C CYS A 177 -0.89 -25.29 35.35
N MET A 178 -0.80 -24.55 36.45
CA MET A 178 -0.63 -25.16 37.78
C MET A 178 -1.88 -25.93 38.24
N GLU A 179 -3.07 -25.34 38.13
CA GLU A 179 -4.35 -25.98 38.46
C GLU A 179 -4.58 -27.30 37.71
N HIS A 180 -4.17 -27.33 36.45
CA HIS A 180 -4.32 -28.51 35.60
C HIS A 180 -3.09 -29.43 35.59
N LYS A 181 -2.09 -29.19 36.45
CA LYS A 181 -0.84 -29.98 36.59
C LYS A 181 -0.10 -30.21 35.28
N LEU A 182 -0.06 -29.18 34.40
CA LEU A 182 0.52 -29.29 33.06
C LEU A 182 2.04 -29.20 33.05
N LEU A 183 2.67 -28.63 34.08
CA LEU A 183 4.10 -28.54 34.32
C LEU A 183 4.91 -28.02 33.09
N PRO A 184 4.56 -26.86 32.53
CA PRO A 184 5.28 -26.33 31.36
C PRO A 184 6.74 -26.04 31.65
N ARG A 185 7.58 -26.10 30.61
CA ARG A 185 8.99 -25.78 30.68
C ARG A 185 9.22 -24.28 30.66
N ILE A 186 10.10 -23.76 31.52
CA ILE A 186 10.50 -22.36 31.55
C ILE A 186 11.77 -22.20 30.76
N ASP A 187 11.75 -21.34 29.74
CA ASP A 187 12.92 -21.02 28.93
C ASP A 187 13.73 -19.92 29.62
N SER A 188 14.94 -20.25 30.09
CA SER A 188 15.85 -19.32 30.76
C SER A 188 16.27 -18.13 29.88
N SER A 189 16.31 -18.27 28.56
CA SER A 189 16.66 -17.18 27.64
C SER A 189 15.62 -16.04 27.64
N ASN A 190 14.41 -16.29 28.11
CA ASN A 190 13.38 -15.26 28.28
C ASN A 190 13.67 -14.28 29.44
N LEU A 191 14.61 -14.61 30.31
CA LEU A 191 15.01 -13.81 31.47
C LEU A 191 16.15 -12.82 31.15
N GLU A 192 16.76 -12.93 29.97
CA GLU A 192 17.86 -12.04 29.58
C GLU A 192 17.37 -10.83 28.78
N PRO A 193 17.69 -9.58 29.20
CA PRO A 193 17.23 -8.36 28.52
C PRO A 193 18.09 -7.99 27.30
N ILE A 194 18.48 -8.96 26.48
CA ILE A 194 19.29 -8.75 25.28
C ILE A 194 18.42 -8.16 24.17
N TYR A 195 17.29 -8.75 23.94
CA TYR A 195 16.37 -8.35 22.86
C TYR A 195 15.44 -7.22 23.28
N SER A 196 15.04 -6.35 22.35
CA SER A 196 14.16 -5.22 22.61
C SER A 196 12.84 -5.62 23.28
N ARG A 197 12.28 -6.77 22.92
CA ARG A 197 11.05 -7.30 23.50
C ARG A 197 11.25 -7.70 24.97
N ASN A 198 12.36 -8.37 25.29
CA ASN A 198 12.69 -8.73 26.66
C ASN A 198 12.95 -7.49 27.52
N LYS A 199 13.55 -6.42 26.99
CA LYS A 199 13.71 -5.14 27.71
C LYS A 199 12.37 -4.53 28.08
N ILE A 200 11.38 -4.56 27.19
CA ILE A 200 10.03 -4.07 27.48
C ILE A 200 9.38 -4.92 28.55
N ARG A 201 9.43 -6.25 28.43
CA ARG A 201 8.86 -7.21 29.38
C ARG A 201 9.44 -7.10 30.79
N LEU A 202 10.78 -7.03 30.86
CA LEU A 202 11.49 -7.15 32.14
C LEU A 202 11.75 -5.80 32.84
N LYS A 203 11.73 -4.68 32.10
CA LYS A 203 12.07 -3.37 32.65
C LYS A 203 10.95 -2.35 32.46
N ILE A 204 10.43 -2.17 31.25
CA ILE A 204 9.52 -1.05 30.94
C ILE A 204 8.13 -1.33 31.49
N LEU A 205 7.53 -2.46 31.18
CA LEU A 205 6.19 -2.80 31.68
C LEU A 205 6.12 -2.90 33.20
N PRO A 206 7.09 -3.56 33.90
CA PRO A 206 7.10 -3.55 35.36
C PRO A 206 7.24 -2.14 35.94
N TYR A 207 8.13 -1.30 35.39
CA TYR A 207 8.29 0.08 35.81
C TYR A 207 7.01 0.89 35.60
N MET A 208 6.38 0.78 34.43
CA MET A 208 5.10 1.45 34.17
C MET A 208 3.99 0.95 35.11
N LYS A 209 4.02 -0.33 35.51
CA LYS A 209 3.07 -0.93 36.44
C LYS A 209 3.24 -0.36 37.82
N SER A 210 4.48 -0.31 38.35
CA SER A 210 4.74 0.14 39.74
C SER A 210 4.62 1.65 39.90
N GLU A 211 5.05 2.44 38.92
CA GLU A 211 5.18 3.89 39.10
C GLU A 211 3.97 4.69 38.56
N PHE A 212 3.18 4.10 37.63
CA PHE A 212 2.14 4.86 36.94
C PHE A 212 0.75 4.21 37.01
N ASN A 213 0.63 2.91 36.71
CA ASN A 213 -0.66 2.27 36.60
C ASN A 213 -0.57 0.75 36.75
N ASP A 214 -1.10 0.19 37.83
CA ASP A 214 -1.12 -1.25 38.08
C ASP A 214 -1.77 -2.05 36.94
N ASN A 215 -2.71 -1.44 36.22
CA ASN A 215 -3.43 -2.03 35.11
C ASN A 215 -2.89 -1.58 33.72
N ILE A 216 -1.59 -1.24 33.62
CA ILE A 216 -1.01 -0.68 32.39
C ILE A 216 -1.17 -1.60 31.19
N VAL A 217 -1.01 -2.92 31.35
CA VAL A 217 -1.19 -3.90 30.28
C VAL A 217 -2.60 -3.83 29.71
N GLU A 218 -3.61 -3.83 30.57
CA GLU A 218 -5.01 -3.70 30.19
C GLU A 218 -5.30 -2.37 29.48
N SER A 219 -4.73 -1.28 29.99
CA SER A 219 -4.91 0.06 29.41
C SER A 219 -4.32 0.16 28.00
N ILE A 220 -3.14 -0.42 27.77
CA ILE A 220 -2.49 -0.47 26.45
C ILE A 220 -3.30 -1.34 25.47
N VAL A 221 -3.78 -2.50 25.91
CA VAL A 221 -4.57 -3.41 25.07
C VAL A 221 -5.90 -2.76 24.71
N ARG A 222 -6.62 -2.18 25.67
CA ARG A 222 -7.89 -1.47 25.44
C ARG A 222 -7.73 -0.30 24.46
N MET A 223 -6.63 0.46 24.53
CA MET A 223 -6.29 1.47 23.54
C MET A 223 -6.12 0.84 22.15
N GLY A 224 -5.38 -0.26 22.05
CA GLY A 224 -5.19 -0.99 20.79
C GLY A 224 -6.49 -1.49 20.17
N ASP A 225 -7.44 -1.96 21.02
CA ASP A 225 -8.75 -2.44 20.57
C ASP A 225 -9.64 -1.30 20.07
N SER A 226 -9.66 -0.15 20.76
CA SER A 226 -10.36 1.04 20.28
C SER A 226 -9.83 1.48 18.92
N LEU A 227 -8.50 1.58 18.77
CA LEU A 227 -7.87 1.93 17.51
C LEU A 227 -8.12 0.90 16.37
N ARG A 228 -8.37 -0.35 16.74
CA ARG A 228 -8.74 -1.40 15.79
C ARG A 228 -10.10 -1.12 15.18
N VAL A 229 -11.09 -0.77 16.00
CA VAL A 229 -12.45 -0.42 15.54
C VAL A 229 -12.40 0.76 14.58
N ASP A 230 -11.71 1.84 14.96
CA ASP A 230 -11.56 3.03 14.12
C ASP A 230 -10.85 2.71 12.80
N SER A 231 -9.77 1.93 12.87
CA SER A 231 -9.03 1.50 11.69
C SER A 231 -9.87 0.62 10.76
N ASP A 232 -10.70 -0.25 11.30
CA ASP A 232 -11.56 -1.14 10.52
C ASP A 232 -12.65 -0.33 9.80
N TYR A 233 -13.24 0.69 10.44
CA TYR A 233 -14.16 1.60 9.79
C TYR A 233 -13.50 2.38 8.65
N ILE A 234 -12.29 2.92 8.88
CA ILE A 234 -11.56 3.64 7.83
C ILE A 234 -11.24 2.70 6.66
N ASN A 235 -10.78 1.47 6.93
CA ASN A 235 -10.48 0.49 5.90
C ASN A 235 -11.74 0.10 5.10
N PHE A 236 -12.88 -0.03 5.75
CA PHE A 236 -14.16 -0.28 5.09
C PHE A 236 -14.52 0.85 4.10
N GLN A 237 -14.32 2.13 4.49
CA GLN A 237 -14.51 3.25 3.57
C GLN A 237 -13.50 3.23 2.42
N VAL A 238 -12.24 2.91 2.71
CA VAL A 238 -11.20 2.75 1.70
C VAL A 238 -11.55 1.64 0.70
N ASP A 239 -12.05 0.50 1.17
CA ASP A 239 -12.39 -0.63 0.31
C ASP A 239 -13.55 -0.28 -0.64
N LYS A 240 -14.58 0.42 -0.16
CA LYS A 240 -15.67 0.93 -0.99
C LYS A 240 -15.18 1.86 -2.11
N ILE A 241 -14.33 2.82 -1.78
CA ILE A 241 -13.81 3.77 -2.76
C ILE A 241 -12.82 3.08 -3.70
N ALA A 242 -11.97 2.20 -3.18
CA ALA A 242 -10.97 1.50 -3.97
C ALA A 242 -11.55 0.57 -5.04
N GLU A 243 -12.79 0.09 -4.86
CA GLU A 243 -13.49 -0.73 -5.86
C GLU A 243 -13.61 0.00 -7.20
N TYR A 244 -13.80 1.32 -7.16
CA TYR A 244 -13.90 2.18 -8.35
C TYR A 244 -12.58 2.89 -8.65
N ALA A 245 -11.88 3.34 -7.61
CA ALA A 245 -10.71 4.18 -7.74
C ALA A 245 -9.41 3.42 -8.06
N VAL A 246 -9.32 2.11 -7.80
CA VAL A 246 -8.08 1.34 -7.99
C VAL A 246 -8.33 0.14 -8.90
N LYS A 247 -7.61 0.09 -10.02
CA LYS A 247 -7.60 -1.08 -10.91
C LYS A 247 -6.16 -1.56 -11.09
N THR A 248 -5.94 -2.86 -10.98
CA THR A 248 -4.61 -3.44 -11.12
C THR A 248 -4.61 -4.41 -12.29
N TYR A 249 -3.69 -4.19 -13.22
CA TYR A 249 -3.48 -4.99 -14.44
C TYR A 249 -2.03 -5.49 -14.47
N LYS A 250 -1.66 -6.21 -15.54
CA LYS A 250 -0.31 -6.77 -15.72
C LYS A 250 0.79 -5.72 -15.84
N ASP A 251 0.47 -4.54 -16.33
CA ASP A 251 1.37 -3.40 -16.56
C ASP A 251 1.50 -2.49 -15.34
N GLY A 252 0.53 -2.51 -14.42
CA GLY A 252 0.59 -1.68 -13.23
C GLY A 252 -0.72 -1.55 -12.45
N SER A 253 -0.70 -0.66 -11.47
CA SER A 253 -1.86 -0.31 -10.65
C SER A 253 -2.27 1.13 -10.92
N TYR A 254 -3.51 1.33 -11.32
CA TYR A 254 -4.12 2.60 -11.71
C TYR A 254 -4.92 3.18 -10.56
N ILE A 255 -4.72 4.45 -10.24
CA ILE A 255 -5.54 5.21 -9.28
C ILE A 255 -6.27 6.30 -10.05
N PHE A 256 -7.58 6.16 -10.23
CA PHE A 256 -8.43 7.16 -10.88
C PHE A 256 -8.69 8.33 -9.94
N VAL A 257 -8.17 9.50 -10.30
CA VAL A 257 -8.09 10.68 -9.41
C VAL A 257 -9.45 11.25 -9.09
N ASP A 258 -10.37 11.25 -10.02
CA ASP A 258 -11.72 11.82 -9.83
C ASP A 258 -12.51 11.17 -8.70
N TYR A 259 -12.31 9.87 -8.45
CA TYR A 259 -12.96 9.16 -7.34
C TYR A 259 -12.39 9.51 -5.97
N ILE A 260 -11.19 10.14 -5.92
CA ILE A 260 -10.50 10.36 -4.64
C ILE A 260 -10.10 11.82 -4.41
N LYS A 261 -10.22 12.72 -5.40
CA LYS A 261 -9.78 14.12 -5.30
C LYS A 261 -10.37 14.85 -4.09
N ASP A 262 -11.63 14.60 -3.77
CA ASP A 262 -12.37 15.22 -2.67
C ASP A 262 -12.41 14.35 -1.40
N ALA A 263 -11.78 13.16 -1.42
CA ALA A 263 -11.75 12.27 -0.28
C ALA A 263 -10.86 12.81 0.85
N HIS A 264 -11.18 12.44 2.08
CA HIS A 264 -10.37 12.80 3.25
C HIS A 264 -8.92 12.30 3.11
N PRO A 265 -7.89 13.04 3.57
CA PRO A 265 -6.47 12.64 3.46
C PRO A 265 -6.19 11.23 3.98
N ALA A 266 -6.85 10.79 5.07
CA ALA A 266 -6.71 9.44 5.61
C ALA A 266 -7.15 8.35 4.62
N ILE A 267 -8.11 8.64 3.74
CA ILE A 267 -8.56 7.73 2.68
C ILE A 267 -7.57 7.74 1.53
N LYS A 268 -7.18 8.93 1.04
CA LYS A 268 -6.21 9.08 -0.06
C LYS A 268 -4.92 8.31 0.22
N THR A 269 -4.34 8.52 1.41
CA THR A 269 -3.12 7.80 1.85
C THR A 269 -3.29 6.28 1.77
N ARG A 270 -4.42 5.75 2.22
CA ARG A 270 -4.67 4.30 2.21
C ARG A 270 -4.98 3.75 0.82
N ILE A 271 -5.58 4.54 -0.06
CA ILE A 271 -5.77 4.17 -1.47
C ILE A 271 -4.41 3.98 -2.15
N VAL A 272 -3.47 4.93 -1.96
CA VAL A 272 -2.10 4.80 -2.50
C VAL A 272 -1.41 3.56 -1.95
N ILE A 273 -1.46 3.33 -0.62
CA ILE A 273 -0.91 2.14 0.03
C ILE A 273 -1.54 0.86 -0.54
N LYS A 274 -2.85 0.85 -0.78
CA LYS A 274 -3.56 -0.30 -1.34
C LYS A 274 -3.13 -0.59 -2.77
N ALA A 275 -3.01 0.43 -3.61
CA ALA A 275 -2.53 0.30 -4.98
C ALA A 275 -1.09 -0.25 -5.05
N ILE A 276 -0.18 0.25 -4.20
CA ILE A 276 1.19 -0.27 -4.08
C ILE A 276 1.19 -1.73 -3.60
N ARG A 277 0.36 -2.07 -2.61
CA ARG A 277 0.26 -3.44 -2.09
C ARG A 277 -0.29 -4.41 -3.11
N ASN A 278 -1.26 -4.00 -3.92
CA ASN A 278 -1.79 -4.83 -5.00
C ASN A 278 -0.72 -5.17 -6.03
N LEU A 279 0.21 -4.23 -6.30
CA LEU A 279 1.27 -4.41 -7.28
C LEU A 279 2.48 -5.20 -6.72
N LEU A 280 2.91 -4.87 -5.49
CA LEU A 280 4.15 -5.39 -4.89
C LEU A 280 3.92 -6.52 -3.87
N GLY A 281 2.66 -6.85 -3.54
CA GLY A 281 2.30 -7.80 -2.47
C GLY A 281 2.45 -7.23 -1.05
N ASN A 282 3.38 -6.30 -0.84
CA ASN A 282 3.62 -5.63 0.44
C ASN A 282 4.15 -4.20 0.24
N VAL A 283 4.27 -3.44 1.33
CA VAL A 283 4.76 -2.05 1.32
C VAL A 283 6.10 -1.88 2.05
N THR A 284 6.89 -2.94 2.14
CA THR A 284 8.23 -2.87 2.75
C THR A 284 9.07 -1.83 2.01
N SER A 285 9.83 -1.01 2.75
CA SER A 285 10.65 0.10 2.24
C SER A 285 9.89 1.29 1.64
N ILE A 286 8.54 1.28 1.69
CA ILE A 286 7.73 2.45 1.33
C ILE A 286 7.45 3.25 2.61
N GLU A 287 8.01 4.43 2.68
CA GLU A 287 7.86 5.36 3.80
C GLU A 287 6.74 6.37 3.54
N LYS A 288 6.35 7.12 4.57
CA LYS A 288 5.33 8.17 4.45
C LYS A 288 5.66 9.18 3.37
N LYS A 289 6.92 9.65 3.28
CA LYS A 289 7.35 10.63 2.26
C LYS A 289 7.03 10.17 0.83
N HIS A 290 7.23 8.87 0.52
CA HIS A 290 6.93 8.31 -0.79
C HIS A 290 5.44 8.31 -1.09
N ILE A 291 4.60 8.10 -0.07
CA ILE A 291 3.14 8.20 -0.21
C ILE A 291 2.73 9.65 -0.46
N ASP A 292 3.32 10.59 0.30
CA ASP A 292 3.05 12.03 0.15
C ASP A 292 3.47 12.52 -1.25
N GLU A 293 4.62 12.08 -1.79
CA GLU A 293 5.06 12.36 -3.16
C GLU A 293 4.04 11.88 -4.21
N VAL A 294 3.43 10.70 -4.03
CA VAL A 294 2.36 10.21 -4.92
C VAL A 294 1.10 11.06 -4.77
N LEU A 295 0.75 11.46 -3.55
CA LEU A 295 -0.41 12.34 -3.30
C LEU A 295 -0.22 13.72 -3.94
N ASP A 296 1.01 14.24 -3.96
CA ASP A 296 1.37 15.51 -4.60
C ASP A 296 1.28 15.48 -6.14
N LEU A 297 1.10 14.29 -6.72
CA LEU A 297 0.76 14.17 -8.13
C LEU A 297 -0.71 14.45 -8.43
N MET A 298 -1.60 14.39 -7.41
CA MET A 298 -3.05 14.51 -7.62
C MET A 298 -3.52 15.92 -8.02
N PRO A 299 -3.07 17.03 -7.36
CA PRO A 299 -3.51 18.35 -7.72
C PRO A 299 -2.85 18.87 -8.99
N GLY A 300 -3.63 19.54 -9.85
CA GLY A 300 -3.16 20.29 -11.02
C GLY A 300 -3.51 19.64 -12.37
N GLU A 301 -3.55 20.49 -13.40
CA GLU A 301 -3.86 20.13 -14.80
C GLU A 301 -2.66 19.49 -15.55
N LYS A 302 -1.56 19.17 -14.88
CA LYS A 302 -0.37 18.60 -15.52
C LYS A 302 -0.66 17.18 -16.00
N ARG A 303 -0.69 17.01 -17.31
CA ARG A 303 -1.00 15.74 -17.99
C ARG A 303 0.01 14.64 -17.77
N TYR A 304 1.28 14.96 -17.49
CA TYR A 304 2.32 13.98 -17.27
C TYR A 304 3.35 14.47 -16.23
N LYS A 305 3.55 13.66 -15.20
CA LYS A 305 4.64 13.82 -14.23
C LYS A 305 5.08 12.44 -13.77
N LYS A 306 6.38 12.17 -13.74
CA LYS A 306 6.98 10.93 -13.26
C LYS A 306 7.67 11.18 -11.93
N ILE A 307 7.54 10.24 -11.00
CA ILE A 307 8.38 10.12 -9.81
C ILE A 307 8.89 8.70 -9.67
N ASP A 308 10.09 8.56 -9.13
CA ASP A 308 10.73 7.28 -8.87
C ASP A 308 10.63 6.97 -7.38
N LEU A 309 10.19 5.73 -7.07
CA LEU A 309 9.95 5.24 -5.73
C LEU A 309 10.86 4.04 -5.44
N PRO A 310 11.04 3.63 -4.17
CA PRO A 310 11.83 2.45 -3.83
C PRO A 310 11.33 1.18 -4.53
N ARG A 311 12.20 0.18 -4.64
CA ARG A 311 11.94 -1.14 -5.24
C ARG A 311 11.67 -1.12 -6.75
N GLY A 312 12.21 -0.11 -7.46
CA GLY A 312 11.99 0.05 -8.90
C GLY A 312 10.54 0.39 -9.25
N LEU A 313 9.80 0.97 -8.32
CA LEU A 313 8.45 1.45 -8.58
C LEU A 313 8.51 2.86 -9.14
N HIS A 314 7.74 3.12 -10.19
CA HIS A 314 7.54 4.44 -10.77
C HIS A 314 6.08 4.84 -10.65
N ALA A 315 5.80 6.10 -10.37
CA ALA A 315 4.45 6.63 -10.43
C ALA A 315 4.36 7.70 -11.52
N TYR A 316 3.38 7.56 -12.39
CA TYR A 316 3.14 8.42 -13.54
C TYR A 316 1.77 9.09 -13.39
N ARG A 317 1.72 10.43 -13.48
CA ARG A 317 0.45 11.17 -13.53
C ARG A 317 0.02 11.35 -14.97
N PHE A 318 -1.16 10.87 -15.29
CA PHE A 318 -1.90 11.16 -16.51
C PHE A 318 -3.13 12.04 -16.18
N ALA A 319 -3.87 12.50 -17.20
CA ALA A 319 -5.01 13.41 -16.96
C ALA A 319 -5.96 12.90 -15.87
N ASP A 320 -6.41 11.64 -15.97
CA ASP A 320 -7.49 11.11 -15.14
C ASP A 320 -7.02 10.12 -14.08
N TYR A 321 -5.77 9.66 -14.15
CA TYR A 321 -5.25 8.63 -13.25
C TYR A 321 -3.77 8.80 -12.91
N ILE A 322 -3.36 8.14 -11.84
CA ILE A 322 -1.95 7.88 -11.52
C ILE A 322 -1.70 6.41 -11.79
N LEU A 323 -0.72 6.11 -12.63
CA LEU A 323 -0.26 4.76 -12.89
C LEU A 323 1.00 4.47 -12.09
N MET A 324 0.95 3.41 -11.29
CA MET A 324 2.13 2.86 -10.61
C MET A 324 2.58 1.59 -11.32
N SER A 325 3.86 1.53 -11.73
CA SER A 325 4.43 0.42 -12.48
C SER A 325 5.87 0.13 -12.07
N GLN A 326 6.28 -1.13 -12.11
CA GLN A 326 7.70 -1.52 -11.99
C GLN A 326 8.43 -1.46 -13.34
N LYS A 327 7.70 -1.31 -14.43
CA LYS A 327 8.28 -1.11 -15.76
C LYS A 327 8.35 0.39 -16.04
N GLU A 328 9.48 0.83 -16.55
CA GLU A 328 9.58 2.20 -17.05
C GLU A 328 8.71 2.35 -18.29
N ILE A 329 7.76 3.29 -18.22
CA ILE A 329 6.91 3.62 -19.36
C ILE A 329 7.61 4.75 -20.12
N LYS A 330 8.01 4.44 -21.34
CA LYS A 330 8.42 5.45 -22.31
C LYS A 330 7.16 6.05 -22.89
N VAL A 331 6.92 7.33 -22.63
CA VAL A 331 5.91 8.07 -23.37
C VAL A 331 6.50 8.25 -24.78
N GLU A 332 5.96 7.53 -25.74
CA GLU A 332 6.33 7.70 -27.14
C GLU A 332 5.98 9.13 -27.55
N ASP A 333 6.89 9.79 -28.30
CA ASP A 333 6.59 11.10 -28.87
C ASP A 333 5.41 10.91 -29.82
N VAL A 334 4.27 11.54 -29.49
CA VAL A 334 3.08 11.48 -30.30
C VAL A 334 3.31 12.31 -31.56
N GLU A 335 3.07 11.76 -32.72
CA GLU A 335 3.12 12.47 -33.98
C GLU A 335 1.72 12.55 -34.60
N TYR A 336 1.29 13.76 -34.89
CA TYR A 336 0.04 14.01 -35.61
C TYR A 336 0.18 15.22 -36.55
N ASP A 337 -0.59 15.20 -37.62
CA ASP A 337 -0.57 16.25 -38.65
C ASP A 337 -1.91 16.27 -39.43
N TYR A 338 -2.81 17.13 -39.03
CA TYR A 338 -4.17 17.24 -39.57
C TYR A 338 -4.36 18.52 -40.38
N LYS A 339 -5.03 18.42 -41.53
CA LYS A 339 -5.45 19.60 -42.29
C LYS A 339 -6.61 20.27 -41.58
N ILE A 340 -6.49 21.57 -41.34
CA ILE A 340 -7.58 22.38 -40.75
C ILE A 340 -8.48 22.88 -41.89
N ASN A 341 -9.78 22.59 -41.79
CA ASN A 341 -10.80 23.18 -42.65
C ASN A 341 -11.56 24.23 -41.81
N PRO A 342 -11.37 25.54 -42.03
CA PRO A 342 -12.03 26.57 -41.24
C PRO A 342 -13.55 26.41 -41.24
N GLY A 343 -14.17 26.51 -40.04
CA GLY A 343 -15.61 26.35 -39.87
C GLY A 343 -16.06 24.92 -39.55
N THR A 344 -15.14 24.00 -39.39
CA THR A 344 -15.44 22.59 -39.03
C THR A 344 -14.83 22.20 -37.70
N ASP A 345 -15.45 21.24 -37.04
CA ASP A 345 -14.93 20.59 -35.84
C ASP A 345 -14.23 19.29 -36.26
N GLN A 346 -13.08 18.99 -35.66
CA GLN A 346 -12.28 17.83 -35.98
C GLN A 346 -11.69 17.19 -34.71
N TYR A 347 -11.96 15.91 -34.50
CA TYR A 347 -11.38 15.16 -33.38
C TYR A 347 -9.93 14.75 -33.71
N ILE A 348 -9.05 14.95 -32.77
CA ILE A 348 -7.61 14.62 -32.84
C ILE A 348 -7.36 13.46 -31.88
N GLU A 349 -7.29 12.27 -32.42
CA GLU A 349 -7.23 11.02 -31.65
C GLU A 349 -6.01 10.97 -30.73
N GLU A 350 -4.85 11.40 -31.22
CA GLU A 350 -3.57 11.28 -30.52
C GLU A 350 -3.48 12.15 -29.26
N ILE A 351 -4.31 13.18 -29.13
CA ILE A 351 -4.36 14.06 -27.96
C ILE A 351 -5.71 14.01 -27.25
N ASP A 352 -6.65 13.16 -27.73
CA ASP A 352 -8.01 13.01 -27.20
C ASP A 352 -8.72 14.36 -27.04
N LYS A 353 -8.73 15.18 -28.12
CA LYS A 353 -9.29 16.52 -28.12
C LYS A 353 -9.98 16.87 -29.42
N THR A 354 -10.98 17.73 -29.32
CA THR A 354 -11.69 18.26 -30.47
C THR A 354 -11.21 19.67 -30.80
N LEU A 355 -10.60 19.82 -32.00
CA LEU A 355 -10.33 21.12 -32.59
C LEU A 355 -11.65 21.69 -33.10
N LYS A 356 -12.01 22.89 -32.66
CA LYS A 356 -13.15 23.67 -33.17
C LYS A 356 -12.64 24.93 -33.83
N THR A 357 -13.11 25.20 -35.03
CA THR A 357 -12.71 26.40 -35.78
C THR A 357 -13.90 27.17 -36.28
N ARG A 358 -13.81 28.49 -36.21
CA ARG A 358 -14.85 29.41 -36.73
C ARG A 358 -14.21 30.57 -37.47
N LEU A 359 -14.84 31.00 -38.57
CA LEU A 359 -14.49 32.25 -39.25
C LEU A 359 -15.44 33.33 -38.75
N ILE A 360 -14.86 34.43 -38.25
CA ILE A 360 -15.59 35.57 -37.67
C ILE A 360 -15.22 36.80 -38.50
N SER A 361 -16.20 37.68 -38.81
CA SER A 361 -15.90 38.97 -39.42
C SER A 361 -15.34 39.92 -38.37
N GLN A 362 -14.59 40.95 -38.79
CA GLN A 362 -14.07 41.98 -37.88
C GLN A 362 -15.21 42.71 -37.14
N ASN A 363 -16.35 42.89 -37.78
CA ASN A 363 -17.50 43.57 -37.18
C ASN A 363 -18.13 42.76 -36.02
N ASP A 364 -17.99 41.44 -36.06
CA ASP A 364 -18.52 40.54 -35.05
C ASP A 364 -17.49 40.21 -33.98
N PHE A 365 -16.25 40.71 -34.13
CA PHE A 365 -15.14 40.44 -33.22
C PHE A 365 -15.06 41.50 -32.10
N ASP A 366 -15.46 41.13 -30.91
CA ASP A 366 -15.35 41.98 -29.72
C ASP A 366 -14.05 41.63 -28.98
N ARG A 367 -13.10 42.59 -29.02
CA ARG A 367 -11.81 42.44 -28.27
C ARG A 367 -12.00 42.37 -26.76
N SER A 368 -13.12 42.80 -26.20
CA SER A 368 -13.41 42.70 -24.77
C SER A 368 -13.80 41.26 -24.35
N ASN A 369 -14.19 40.42 -25.33
CA ASN A 369 -14.62 39.04 -25.13
C ASN A 369 -13.51 37.98 -25.39
N PHE A 370 -12.25 38.29 -25.13
CA PHE A 370 -11.19 37.28 -25.16
C PHE A 370 -11.48 36.20 -24.11
N LYS A 371 -12.11 35.11 -24.54
CA LYS A 371 -12.39 33.98 -23.66
C LYS A 371 -11.08 33.18 -23.42
N SER A 372 -10.80 32.88 -22.18
CA SER A 372 -9.74 31.96 -21.81
C SER A 372 -9.92 30.62 -22.57
N GLY A 373 -8.85 30.10 -23.17
CA GLY A 373 -8.89 28.85 -23.91
C GLY A 373 -9.17 28.99 -25.41
N LYS A 374 -9.25 30.20 -25.97
CA LYS A 374 -9.38 30.44 -27.42
C LYS A 374 -8.19 31.19 -27.97
N GLN A 375 -7.86 31.00 -29.23
CA GLN A 375 -6.88 31.78 -29.99
C GLN A 375 -7.55 32.41 -31.22
N TYR A 376 -7.15 33.60 -31.55
CA TYR A 376 -7.68 34.41 -32.66
C TYR A 376 -6.51 34.76 -33.58
N LEU A 377 -6.64 34.38 -34.86
CA LEU A 377 -5.61 34.55 -35.90
C LEU A 377 -6.16 35.39 -37.06
N ASP A 378 -5.30 36.23 -37.61
CA ASP A 378 -5.62 36.94 -38.83
C ASP A 378 -5.66 35.96 -40.03
N PHE A 379 -6.87 35.66 -40.50
CA PHE A 379 -7.06 34.67 -41.58
C PHE A 379 -6.67 35.25 -42.96
N ASP A 380 -6.67 36.56 -43.13
CA ASP A 380 -6.29 37.20 -44.39
C ASP A 380 -4.79 37.07 -44.67
N LYS A 381 -3.99 36.86 -43.63
CA LYS A 381 -2.54 36.63 -43.71
C LYS A 381 -2.19 35.16 -43.93
N ILE A 382 -3.13 34.23 -43.78
CA ILE A 382 -2.95 32.81 -43.98
C ILE A 382 -3.10 32.50 -45.47
N LYS A 383 -2.01 32.12 -46.13
CA LYS A 383 -2.00 31.78 -47.56
C LYS A 383 -1.74 30.28 -47.76
N GLY A 384 -2.67 29.58 -48.43
CA GLY A 384 -2.53 28.15 -48.73
C GLY A 384 -3.11 27.26 -47.64
N HIS A 385 -2.42 26.16 -47.28
CA HIS A 385 -2.91 25.14 -46.39
C HIS A 385 -2.58 25.46 -44.92
N ILE A 386 -3.57 25.36 -44.06
CA ILE A 386 -3.41 25.43 -42.61
C ILE A 386 -3.51 24.02 -42.04
N ARG A 387 -2.64 23.69 -41.11
CA ARG A 387 -2.56 22.38 -40.49
C ARG A 387 -2.44 22.49 -38.97
N LEU A 388 -2.94 21.49 -38.28
CA LEU A 388 -2.69 21.26 -36.83
C LEU A 388 -1.73 20.09 -36.70
N ARG A 389 -0.59 20.30 -36.11
CA ARG A 389 0.38 19.25 -35.85
C ARG A 389 1.11 19.44 -34.51
N ASN A 390 1.84 18.46 -34.10
CA ASN A 390 2.77 18.61 -33.01
C ASN A 390 4.09 19.29 -33.45
N ARG A 391 4.95 19.56 -32.47
CA ARG A 391 6.27 20.15 -32.67
C ARG A 391 7.16 19.29 -33.56
N ARG A 392 7.90 19.93 -34.49
CA ARG A 392 8.99 19.31 -35.27
C ARG A 392 10.36 19.91 -34.90
N GLN A 393 11.41 19.14 -35.16
CA GLN A 393 12.77 19.62 -34.96
C GLN A 393 13.04 20.81 -35.90
N GLY A 394 13.56 21.91 -35.34
CA GLY A 394 13.86 23.12 -36.12
C GLY A 394 12.76 24.17 -36.12
N ASP A 395 11.57 23.89 -35.60
CA ASP A 395 10.47 24.86 -35.53
C ASP A 395 10.91 26.17 -34.85
N LYS A 396 10.50 27.28 -35.45
CA LYS A 396 10.75 28.65 -34.98
C LYS A 396 9.43 29.44 -34.99
N ILE A 397 9.31 30.39 -34.09
CA ILE A 397 8.17 31.32 -34.05
C ILE A 397 8.69 32.74 -33.92
N LYS A 398 8.07 33.67 -34.65
CA LYS A 398 8.39 35.10 -34.61
C LYS A 398 7.53 35.78 -33.51
N LEU A 399 8.19 36.43 -32.57
CA LEU A 399 7.58 37.17 -31.47
C LEU A 399 8.02 38.64 -31.53
N LEU A 400 7.44 39.52 -30.71
CA LEU A 400 7.77 40.93 -30.65
C LEU A 400 9.28 41.18 -30.43
N GLY A 401 9.99 40.29 -29.75
CA GLY A 401 11.42 40.35 -29.47
C GLY A 401 12.32 39.62 -30.51
N GLY A 402 11.77 39.22 -31.66
CA GLY A 402 12.48 38.48 -32.69
C GLY A 402 12.09 37.01 -32.81
N THR A 403 12.78 36.28 -33.71
CA THR A 403 12.51 34.88 -33.94
C THR A 403 13.20 33.99 -32.92
N LYS A 404 12.46 33.13 -32.25
CA LYS A 404 12.96 32.14 -31.28
C LYS A 404 12.73 30.71 -31.76
N LYS A 405 13.68 29.82 -31.45
CA LYS A 405 13.48 28.37 -31.61
C LYS A 405 12.44 27.91 -30.61
N VAL A 406 11.50 27.09 -31.04
CA VAL A 406 10.44 26.57 -30.15
C VAL A 406 11.00 25.78 -28.97
N LYS A 407 12.11 25.07 -29.16
CA LYS A 407 12.83 24.38 -28.08
C LYS A 407 13.19 25.34 -26.94
N ASP A 408 13.76 26.50 -27.28
CA ASP A 408 14.22 27.49 -26.29
C ASP A 408 13.02 28.22 -25.66
N LEU A 409 11.97 28.43 -26.42
CA LEU A 409 10.70 28.97 -25.94
C LEU A 409 10.07 28.07 -24.88
N PHE A 410 9.99 26.75 -25.11
CA PHE A 410 9.46 25.78 -24.17
C PHE A 410 10.29 25.66 -22.89
N ILE A 411 11.61 25.77 -22.99
CA ILE A 411 12.50 25.82 -21.81
C ILE A 411 12.19 27.07 -20.99
N GLY A 412 12.11 28.23 -21.63
CA GLY A 412 11.82 29.52 -20.95
C GLY A 412 10.40 29.56 -20.33
N LEU A 413 9.44 28.87 -20.93
CA LEU A 413 8.08 28.72 -20.39
C LEU A 413 7.94 27.55 -19.40
N LYS A 414 9.04 26.83 -19.12
CA LYS A 414 9.08 25.66 -18.23
C LYS A 414 8.11 24.55 -18.63
N VAL A 415 7.87 24.39 -19.94
CA VAL A 415 7.04 23.28 -20.45
C VAL A 415 7.80 21.97 -20.27
N PRO A 416 7.25 20.98 -19.53
CA PRO A 416 7.89 19.68 -19.34
C PRO A 416 8.19 19.01 -20.68
N ARG A 417 9.29 18.26 -20.73
CA ARG A 417 9.75 17.62 -21.98
C ARG A 417 8.67 16.68 -22.56
N GLU A 418 8.00 15.98 -21.66
CA GLU A 418 6.99 14.97 -21.94
C GLU A 418 5.68 15.57 -22.46
N GLU A 419 5.40 16.84 -22.15
CA GLU A 419 4.19 17.55 -22.62
C GLU A 419 4.38 18.16 -24.00
N ARG A 420 5.63 18.34 -24.46
CA ARG A 420 5.93 19.11 -25.67
C ARG A 420 5.41 18.48 -26.95
N SER A 421 5.31 17.15 -27.02
CA SER A 421 4.75 16.43 -28.16
C SER A 421 3.23 16.51 -28.25
N PHE A 422 2.56 16.79 -27.13
CA PHE A 422 1.10 16.94 -27.07
C PHE A 422 0.62 18.35 -27.35
N VAL A 423 1.51 19.36 -27.34
CA VAL A 423 1.14 20.76 -27.59
C VAL A 423 0.79 20.95 -29.07
N PRO A 424 -0.46 21.41 -29.40
CA PRO A 424 -0.87 21.63 -30.77
C PRO A 424 -0.25 22.92 -31.35
N PHE A 425 0.24 22.79 -32.56
CA PHE A 425 0.78 23.88 -33.37
C PHE A 425 -0.13 24.10 -34.56
N VAL A 426 -0.57 25.33 -34.74
CA VAL A 426 -1.19 25.74 -36.00
C VAL A 426 -0.07 26.23 -36.93
N VAL A 427 0.01 25.65 -38.11
CA VAL A 427 1.04 25.98 -39.09
C VAL A 427 0.40 26.35 -40.42
N ASN A 428 1.00 27.32 -41.10
CA ASN A 428 0.66 27.69 -42.48
C ASN A 428 1.84 27.31 -43.35
N ASN A 429 1.66 26.29 -44.20
CA ASN A 429 2.77 25.59 -44.89
C ASN A 429 3.81 25.13 -43.82
N ASP A 430 5.03 25.68 -43.83
CA ASP A 430 6.08 25.34 -42.86
C ASP A 430 6.27 26.38 -41.75
N THR A 431 5.46 27.43 -41.76
CA THR A 431 5.54 28.53 -40.76
C THR A 431 4.65 28.26 -39.60
N VAL A 432 5.21 28.31 -38.36
CA VAL A 432 4.43 28.23 -37.11
C VAL A 432 3.63 29.52 -36.93
N VAL A 433 2.33 29.44 -37.08
CA VAL A 433 1.34 30.52 -36.90
C VAL A 433 1.04 30.72 -35.43
N SER A 434 0.78 29.62 -34.71
CA SER A 434 0.57 29.68 -33.28
C SER A 434 0.97 28.37 -32.59
N ILE A 435 1.33 28.49 -31.31
CA ILE A 435 1.47 27.40 -30.36
C ILE A 435 0.29 27.51 -29.43
N TYR A 436 -0.66 26.58 -29.51
CA TYR A 436 -1.92 26.65 -28.81
C TYR A 436 -1.73 26.71 -27.29
N GLY A 437 -2.42 27.65 -26.65
CA GLY A 437 -2.30 27.90 -25.19
C GLY A 437 -1.05 28.67 -24.78
N TYR A 438 -0.09 28.93 -25.69
CA TYR A 438 1.18 29.59 -25.35
C TYR A 438 1.42 30.90 -26.09
N ARG A 439 1.61 30.89 -27.42
CA ARG A 439 2.02 32.07 -28.18
C ARG A 439 1.46 32.08 -29.60
N ILE A 440 1.19 33.27 -30.10
CA ILE A 440 0.84 33.56 -31.50
C ILE A 440 2.01 34.26 -32.15
N ASN A 441 2.34 33.86 -33.37
CA ASN A 441 3.33 34.52 -34.22
C ASN A 441 2.86 35.95 -34.54
N VAL A 442 3.75 36.92 -34.38
CA VAL A 442 3.41 38.36 -34.52
C VAL A 442 2.84 38.70 -35.88
N ASP A 443 3.28 38.00 -36.94
CA ASP A 443 2.84 38.26 -38.34
C ASP A 443 1.37 37.80 -38.58
N TYR A 444 0.79 36.98 -37.68
CA TYR A 444 -0.57 36.44 -37.81
C TYR A 444 -1.51 36.94 -36.69
N LYS A 445 -1.10 37.93 -35.92
CA LYS A 445 -1.98 38.55 -34.93
C LYS A 445 -3.06 39.39 -35.62
N VAL A 446 -4.26 39.37 -35.01
CA VAL A 446 -5.36 40.24 -35.40
C VAL A 446 -5.00 41.70 -35.15
N ASP A 447 -5.14 42.54 -36.14
CA ASP A 447 -4.97 43.99 -36.10
C ASP A 447 -6.18 44.71 -36.66
N ASP A 448 -6.08 46.05 -36.84
CA ASP A 448 -7.20 46.87 -37.26
C ASP A 448 -7.53 46.72 -38.76
N ASP A 449 -6.60 46.17 -39.59
CA ASP A 449 -6.78 45.92 -40.99
C ASP A 449 -7.32 44.50 -41.31
N THR A 450 -7.39 43.63 -40.29
CA THR A 450 -7.88 42.24 -40.42
C THR A 450 -9.36 42.20 -40.75
N LYS A 451 -9.76 41.59 -41.83
CA LYS A 451 -11.18 41.45 -42.24
C LYS A 451 -11.81 40.16 -41.76
N ARG A 452 -11.07 39.06 -41.81
CA ARG A 452 -11.49 37.72 -41.41
C ARG A 452 -10.61 37.18 -40.29
N ILE A 453 -11.21 36.69 -39.26
CA ILE A 453 -10.55 36.17 -38.07
C ILE A 453 -10.84 34.69 -37.97
N LEU A 454 -9.81 33.87 -37.79
CA LEU A 454 -9.93 32.45 -37.46
C LEU A 454 -9.90 32.28 -35.94
N GLU A 455 -11.04 31.96 -35.36
CA GLU A 455 -11.15 31.53 -33.97
C GLU A 455 -10.82 30.02 -33.88
N ILE A 456 -9.98 29.66 -32.95
CA ILE A 456 -9.55 28.27 -32.67
C ILE A 456 -9.76 27.98 -31.20
N SER A 457 -10.46 26.90 -30.89
CA SER A 457 -10.50 26.28 -29.55
C SER A 457 -10.21 24.78 -29.64
N ILE A 458 -9.60 24.23 -28.61
CA ILE A 458 -9.28 22.81 -28.49
C ILE A 458 -9.77 22.37 -27.11
N ASP A 459 -10.85 21.57 -27.11
CA ASP A 459 -11.55 21.11 -25.90
C ASP A 459 -11.26 19.63 -25.63
#